data_ca90966ec19fdc9c72691ab22fb72fba
#
_entry.id   ca90966ec19fdc9c72691ab22fb72fba
#
_cell.length_a   1.000
_cell.length_b   1.000
_cell.length_c   1.000
_cell.angle_alpha   90.00
_cell.angle_beta   90.00
_cell.angle_gamma   90.00
#
_symmetry.space_group_name_H-M   'P 1'
#
loop_
_entity.id
_entity.type
_entity.pdbx_description
1 polymer ?
#
loop_
_entity_poly.entity_id
_entity_poly.type
_entity_poly.pdbx_seq_one_letter_code
_entity_poly.pdbx_strand_id
1 'polypeptide(L)'
;MAVEAAGKGNDTGESAATTVLGKPGVLHGSRTLLMQTEDGQVVEPYSISAGLDYPGIGPVHAHLYETGRAQFYSVTDDDAMRAGVQLSRLEGIIPAIETAHAFAALNQMKFNNDDVVVINLSGRGDKDLDTYIQWGKY
;
A
#
# COMPACT_ATOMS: atom_id res chain seq x y z
N MET A 1 -9.01 -0.90 -8.63
CA MET A 1 -7.76 -0.23 -8.23
C MET A 1 -7.19 -0.93 -7.03
N ALA A 2 -5.86 -1.02 -6.92
CA ALA A 2 -5.15 -1.57 -5.78
C ALA A 2 -4.09 -0.56 -5.31
N VAL A 3 -3.70 -0.63 -4.04
CA VAL A 3 -2.74 0.30 -3.46
C VAL A 3 -1.66 -0.47 -2.70
N GLU A 4 -0.42 -0.07 -2.90
CA GLU A 4 0.77 -0.63 -2.25
C GLU A 4 1.44 0.43 -1.38
N ALA A 5 2.24 -0.01 -0.40
CA ALA A 5 3.03 0.90 0.41
C ALA A 5 4.34 1.26 -0.28
N ALA A 6 4.57 2.55 -0.49
CA ALA A 6 5.86 3.07 -0.92
C ALA A 6 6.83 3.30 0.25
N GLY A 7 6.45 2.95 1.47
CA GLY A 7 7.30 3.17 2.64
C GLY A 7 7.71 4.62 2.78
N LYS A 8 9.01 4.90 2.72
CA LYS A 8 9.56 6.26 2.72
C LYS A 8 9.65 6.89 1.33
N GLY A 9 9.36 6.12 0.27
CA GLY A 9 9.44 6.53 -1.13
C GLY A 9 10.06 5.46 -2.01
N ASN A 10 9.63 5.35 -3.26
CA ASN A 10 10.07 4.28 -4.17
C ASN A 10 11.57 4.37 -4.55
N ASP A 11 12.17 5.52 -4.43
CA ASP A 11 13.57 5.83 -4.76
C ASP A 11 14.51 5.82 -3.53
N THR A 12 13.97 5.54 -2.35
CA THR A 12 14.74 5.60 -1.09
C THR A 12 15.44 4.30 -0.71
N GLY A 13 15.07 3.18 -1.34
CA GLY A 13 15.46 1.83 -0.90
C GLY A 13 14.62 1.29 0.27
N GLU A 14 13.73 2.09 0.85
CA GLU A 14 12.81 1.71 1.94
C GLU A 14 11.36 1.79 1.43
N SER A 15 10.96 0.80 0.65
CA SER A 15 9.63 0.70 0.02
C SER A 15 9.17 -0.76 -0.06
N ALA A 16 7.86 -0.98 -0.14
CA ALA A 16 7.24 -2.28 -0.38
C ALA A 16 6.37 -2.27 -1.66
N ALA A 17 6.57 -1.29 -2.55
CA ALA A 17 5.80 -1.14 -3.79
C ALA A 17 6.25 -2.13 -4.86
N THR A 18 5.78 -3.35 -4.77
CA THR A 18 6.20 -4.47 -5.63
C THR A 18 5.87 -4.24 -7.11
N THR A 19 4.76 -3.57 -7.45
CA THR A 19 4.44 -3.32 -8.87
C THR A 19 5.34 -2.27 -9.51
N VAL A 20 5.99 -1.42 -8.69
CA VAL A 20 6.95 -0.40 -9.15
C VAL A 20 8.37 -0.96 -9.22
N LEU A 21 8.78 -1.72 -8.20
CA LEU A 21 10.18 -2.13 -7.98
C LEU A 21 10.45 -3.59 -8.32
N GLY A 22 9.38 -4.40 -8.38
CA GLY A 22 9.49 -5.84 -8.54
C GLY A 22 9.63 -6.30 -9.99
N LYS A 23 10.04 -7.55 -10.12
CA LYS A 23 10.13 -8.29 -11.39
C LYS A 23 9.43 -9.64 -11.23
N PRO A 24 9.05 -10.33 -12.33
CA PRO A 24 8.52 -11.68 -12.22
C PRO A 24 9.51 -12.62 -11.50
N GLY A 25 9.01 -13.31 -10.48
CA GLY A 25 9.80 -14.22 -9.66
C GLY A 25 8.94 -15.29 -9.01
N VAL A 26 9.55 -16.15 -8.21
CA VAL A 26 8.86 -17.19 -7.45
C VAL A 26 9.13 -16.97 -5.96
N LEU A 27 8.06 -16.84 -5.19
CA LEU A 27 8.11 -16.71 -3.74
C LEU A 27 7.11 -17.67 -3.11
N HIS A 28 7.53 -18.43 -2.11
CA HIS A 28 6.70 -19.46 -1.44
C HIS A 28 6.00 -20.41 -2.42
N GLY A 29 6.69 -20.81 -3.50
CA GLY A 29 6.16 -21.73 -4.51
C GLY A 29 5.18 -21.10 -5.51
N SER A 30 4.92 -19.80 -5.43
CA SER A 30 4.02 -19.09 -6.34
C SER A 30 4.77 -18.12 -7.25
N ARG A 31 4.47 -18.17 -8.55
CA ARG A 31 4.94 -17.14 -9.49
C ARG A 31 4.16 -15.87 -9.29
N THR A 32 4.89 -14.76 -9.11
CA THR A 32 4.31 -13.43 -8.84
C THR A 32 5.28 -12.33 -9.26
N LEU A 33 4.94 -11.08 -8.95
CA LEU A 33 5.91 -9.98 -8.92
C LEU A 33 6.60 -9.99 -7.56
N LEU A 34 7.92 -9.82 -7.57
CA LEU A 34 8.79 -9.94 -6.41
C LEU A 34 9.89 -8.86 -6.46
N MET A 35 10.10 -8.17 -5.35
CA MET A 35 11.25 -7.30 -5.18
C MET A 35 12.51 -8.18 -5.00
N GLN A 36 13.42 -8.09 -5.96
CA GLN A 36 14.62 -8.93 -6.00
C GLN A 36 15.81 -8.20 -6.65
N THR A 37 17.00 -8.57 -6.22
CA THR A 37 18.25 -8.13 -6.81
C THR A 37 18.43 -8.71 -8.22
N GLU A 38 19.49 -8.29 -8.93
CA GLU A 38 19.85 -8.88 -10.22
C GLU A 38 20.19 -10.36 -10.12
N ASP A 39 20.76 -10.79 -8.99
CA ASP A 39 21.09 -12.18 -8.69
C ASP A 39 19.88 -12.99 -8.15
N GLY A 40 18.69 -12.40 -8.12
CA GLY A 40 17.45 -13.07 -7.71
C GLY A 40 17.26 -13.20 -6.19
N GLN A 41 18.05 -12.51 -5.38
CA GLN A 41 17.83 -12.47 -3.93
C GLN A 41 16.66 -11.55 -3.59
N VAL A 42 15.83 -11.94 -2.63
CA VAL A 42 14.71 -11.13 -2.17
C VAL A 42 15.24 -9.84 -1.53
N VAL A 43 14.72 -8.71 -1.98
CA VAL A 43 14.98 -7.40 -1.36
C VAL A 43 14.04 -7.23 -0.18
N GLU A 44 14.58 -6.80 0.97
CA GLU A 44 13.79 -6.51 2.16
C GLU A 44 12.83 -5.35 1.89
N PRO A 45 11.52 -5.52 2.09
CA PRO A 45 10.55 -4.46 1.95
C PRO A 45 10.62 -3.50 3.15
N TYR A 46 9.96 -2.36 3.03
CA TYR A 46 9.76 -1.46 4.16
C TYR A 46 8.40 -0.76 4.11
N SER A 47 7.62 -0.91 5.16
CA SER A 47 6.45 -0.08 5.48
C SER A 47 6.14 -0.18 6.98
N ILE A 48 5.58 0.88 7.57
CA ILE A 48 5.01 0.83 8.92
C ILE A 48 3.74 -0.02 8.99
N SER A 49 3.14 -0.31 7.84
CA SER A 49 1.97 -1.17 7.72
C SER A 49 2.40 -2.62 7.63
N ALA A 50 2.24 -3.38 8.71
CA ALA A 50 2.66 -4.79 8.78
C ALA A 50 2.04 -5.66 7.67
N GLY A 51 0.81 -5.37 7.25
CA GLY A 51 0.12 -6.10 6.18
C GLY A 51 0.62 -5.77 4.77
N LEU A 52 1.29 -4.64 4.58
CA LEU A 52 1.85 -4.22 3.30
C LEU A 52 3.39 -4.35 3.24
N ASP A 53 4.03 -4.60 4.38
CA ASP A 53 5.48 -4.79 4.50
C ASP A 53 5.88 -6.19 4.02
N TYR A 54 5.80 -6.41 2.70
CA TYR A 54 6.06 -7.69 2.07
C TYR A 54 6.69 -7.52 0.68
N PRO A 55 7.69 -8.33 0.30
CA PRO A 55 8.48 -8.13 -0.92
C PRO A 55 7.78 -8.58 -2.20
N GLY A 56 6.55 -9.06 -2.13
CA GLY A 56 5.82 -9.59 -3.28
C GLY A 56 4.32 -9.37 -3.15
N ILE A 57 3.58 -9.60 -4.23
CA ILE A 57 2.12 -9.53 -4.24
C ILE A 57 1.50 -10.89 -4.53
N GLY A 58 0.23 -11.06 -4.21
CA GLY A 58 -0.47 -12.31 -4.52
C GLY A 58 -0.53 -12.59 -6.03
N PRO A 59 -0.50 -13.85 -6.47
CA PRO A 59 -0.52 -14.19 -7.90
C PRO A 59 -1.70 -13.62 -8.68
N VAL A 60 -2.87 -13.50 -8.04
CA VAL A 60 -4.06 -12.88 -8.67
C VAL A 60 -3.81 -11.39 -8.92
N HIS A 61 -3.20 -10.67 -7.97
CA HIS A 61 -2.88 -9.26 -8.14
C HIS A 61 -1.81 -9.06 -9.22
N ALA A 62 -0.78 -9.92 -9.25
CA ALA A 62 0.23 -9.91 -10.31
C ALA A 62 -0.42 -10.11 -11.69
N HIS A 63 -1.34 -11.04 -11.82
CA HIS A 63 -2.10 -11.27 -13.06
C HIS A 63 -2.95 -10.06 -13.46
N LEU A 64 -3.64 -9.43 -12.51
CA LEU A 64 -4.44 -8.22 -12.78
C LEU A 64 -3.57 -7.04 -13.22
N TYR A 65 -2.37 -6.93 -12.66
CA TYR A 65 -1.37 -5.94 -13.07
C TYR A 65 -0.84 -6.22 -14.48
N GLU A 66 -0.34 -7.42 -14.73
CA GLU A 66 0.22 -7.84 -16.02
C GLU A 66 -0.78 -7.71 -17.19
N THR A 67 -2.06 -7.97 -16.92
CA THR A 67 -3.13 -7.89 -17.93
C THR A 67 -3.77 -6.51 -18.07
N GLY A 68 -3.34 -5.53 -17.25
CA GLY A 68 -3.90 -4.18 -17.23
C GLY A 68 -5.36 -4.10 -16.77
N ARG A 69 -5.88 -5.15 -16.11
CA ARG A 69 -7.26 -5.20 -15.61
C ARG A 69 -7.46 -4.43 -14.31
N ALA A 70 -6.38 -4.12 -13.60
CA ALA A 70 -6.38 -3.25 -12.43
C ALA A 70 -5.28 -2.21 -12.54
N GLN A 71 -5.57 -1.02 -12.02
CA GLN A 71 -4.57 0.04 -11.82
C GLN A 71 -3.98 -0.11 -10.42
N PHE A 72 -2.68 0.10 -10.29
CA PHE A 72 -1.96 0.05 -9.03
C PHE A 72 -1.37 1.42 -8.71
N TYR A 73 -1.44 1.80 -7.45
CA TYR A 73 -0.89 3.04 -6.92
C TYR A 73 0.03 2.73 -5.76
N SER A 74 1.10 3.46 -5.62
CA SER A 74 1.98 3.39 -4.46
C SER A 74 1.87 4.66 -3.63
N VAL A 75 1.77 4.52 -2.32
CA VAL A 75 1.54 5.61 -1.37
C VAL A 75 2.56 5.53 -0.24
N THR A 76 3.12 6.66 0.15
CA THR A 76 4.06 6.70 1.28
C THR A 76 3.35 6.46 2.61
N ASP A 77 4.09 5.94 3.58
CA ASP A 77 3.59 5.72 4.94
C ASP A 77 3.09 7.04 5.58
N ASP A 78 3.80 8.15 5.32
CA ASP A 78 3.43 9.46 5.84
C ASP A 78 2.10 9.97 5.25
N ASP A 79 1.88 9.81 3.95
CA ASP A 79 0.61 10.15 3.31
C ASP A 79 -0.54 9.26 3.82
N ALA A 80 -0.27 7.96 4.02
CA ALA A 80 -1.24 7.05 4.59
C ALA A 80 -1.63 7.46 6.02
N MET A 81 -0.67 7.82 6.87
CA MET A 81 -0.94 8.28 8.23
C MET A 81 -1.76 9.57 8.26
N ARG A 82 -1.44 10.53 7.36
CA ARG A 82 -2.26 11.76 7.21
C ARG A 82 -3.69 11.45 6.81
N ALA A 83 -3.89 10.57 5.83
CA ALA A 83 -5.21 10.16 5.38
C ALA A 83 -6.00 9.42 6.46
N GLY A 84 -5.35 8.55 7.24
CA GLY A 84 -5.97 7.85 8.36
C GLY A 84 -6.44 8.80 9.46
N VAL A 85 -5.62 9.80 9.83
CA VAL A 85 -6.01 10.85 10.80
C VAL A 85 -7.15 11.70 10.24
N GLN A 86 -7.09 12.05 8.95
CA GLN A 86 -8.15 12.83 8.30
C GLN A 86 -9.48 12.07 8.30
N LEU A 87 -9.49 10.79 7.94
CA LEU A 87 -10.69 9.94 7.99
C LEU A 87 -11.26 9.88 9.40
N SER A 88 -10.39 9.71 10.40
CA SER A 88 -10.81 9.65 11.80
C SER A 88 -11.51 10.95 12.26
N ARG A 89 -11.04 12.10 11.79
CA ARG A 89 -11.63 13.41 12.10
C ARG A 89 -12.95 13.66 11.38
N LEU A 90 -13.07 13.20 10.13
CA LEU A 90 -14.26 13.46 9.31
C LEU A 90 -15.39 12.47 9.58
N GLU A 91 -15.06 11.19 9.78
CA GLU A 91 -16.04 10.11 9.83
C GLU A 91 -16.07 9.41 11.19
N GLY A 92 -15.18 9.75 12.13
CA GLY A 92 -15.07 9.07 13.41
C GLY A 92 -14.58 7.62 13.34
N ILE A 93 -13.93 7.25 12.21
CA ILE A 93 -13.45 5.89 11.98
C ILE A 93 -11.91 5.91 11.99
N ILE A 94 -11.30 5.11 12.86
CA ILE A 94 -9.86 4.88 12.86
C ILE A 94 -9.59 3.69 11.93
N PRO A 95 -9.04 3.89 10.74
CA PRO A 95 -8.76 2.79 9.82
C PRO A 95 -7.52 2.01 10.24
N ALA A 96 -7.42 0.75 9.82
CA ALA A 96 -6.14 0.08 9.79
C ALA A 96 -5.16 0.85 8.88
N ILE A 97 -3.86 0.83 9.18
CA ILE A 97 -2.86 1.57 8.37
C ILE A 97 -2.85 1.06 6.92
N GLU A 98 -3.09 -0.23 6.72
CA GLU A 98 -3.27 -0.81 5.38
C GLU A 98 -4.35 -0.07 4.58
N THR A 99 -5.50 0.16 5.20
CA THR A 99 -6.62 0.86 4.56
C THR A 99 -6.37 2.36 4.43
N ALA A 100 -5.62 2.95 5.34
CA ALA A 100 -5.22 4.35 5.25
C ALA A 100 -4.45 4.65 3.96
N HIS A 101 -3.63 3.70 3.46
CA HIS A 101 -2.99 3.79 2.14
C HIS A 101 -4.02 3.92 1.01
N ALA A 102 -5.11 3.15 1.07
CA ALA A 102 -6.17 3.24 0.05
C ALA A 102 -6.86 4.61 0.04
N PHE A 103 -7.08 5.22 1.21
CA PHE A 103 -7.62 6.58 1.29
C PHE A 103 -6.62 7.63 0.78
N ALA A 104 -5.34 7.51 1.10
CA ALA A 104 -4.32 8.43 0.62
C ALA A 104 -4.16 8.40 -0.91
N ALA A 105 -4.34 7.24 -1.53
CA ALA A 105 -4.28 7.09 -2.99
C ALA A 105 -5.32 7.94 -3.73
N LEU A 106 -6.43 8.33 -3.10
CA LEU A 106 -7.43 9.23 -3.69
C LEU A 106 -6.82 10.57 -4.13
N ASN A 107 -5.79 11.05 -3.45
CA ASN A 107 -5.10 12.29 -3.80
C ASN A 107 -4.31 12.19 -5.12
N GLN A 108 -4.04 10.98 -5.59
CA GLN A 108 -3.35 10.72 -6.87
C GLN A 108 -4.32 10.50 -8.03
N MET A 109 -5.62 10.46 -7.75
CA MET A 109 -6.67 10.13 -8.72
C MET A 109 -7.45 11.37 -9.13
N LYS A 110 -8.01 11.32 -10.32
CA LYS A 110 -8.93 12.35 -10.83
C LYS A 110 -10.29 11.69 -11.03
N PHE A 111 -11.31 12.33 -10.51
CA PHE A 111 -12.70 11.87 -10.60
C PHE A 111 -13.55 12.88 -11.37
N ASN A 112 -14.55 12.39 -12.09
CA ASN A 112 -15.59 13.21 -12.67
C ASN A 112 -16.75 13.37 -11.67
N ASN A 113 -17.64 14.34 -11.90
CA ASN A 113 -18.74 14.62 -10.97
C ASN A 113 -19.73 13.45 -10.81
N ASP A 114 -19.83 12.58 -11.82
CA ASP A 114 -20.76 11.45 -11.83
C ASP A 114 -20.10 10.12 -11.42
N ASP A 115 -18.80 10.14 -11.07
CA ASP A 115 -18.10 8.93 -10.64
C ASP A 115 -18.59 8.48 -9.26
N VAL A 116 -18.84 7.20 -9.11
CA VAL A 116 -19.13 6.54 -7.84
C VAL A 116 -17.89 5.79 -7.38
N VAL A 117 -17.29 6.24 -6.28
CA VAL A 117 -16.07 5.64 -5.73
C VAL A 117 -16.40 4.81 -4.51
N VAL A 118 -16.05 3.53 -4.55
CA VAL A 118 -16.21 2.61 -3.41
C VAL A 118 -14.82 2.23 -2.90
N ILE A 119 -14.59 2.48 -1.61
CA ILE A 119 -13.35 2.08 -0.93
C ILE A 119 -13.70 0.95 0.04
N ASN A 120 -12.98 -0.17 -0.10
CA ASN A 120 -13.08 -1.26 0.86
C ASN A 120 -12.31 -0.90 2.13
N LEU A 121 -13.02 -0.49 3.17
CA LEU A 121 -12.45 -0.26 4.49
C LEU A 121 -12.31 -1.59 5.22
N SER A 122 -11.21 -2.29 4.98
CA SER A 122 -10.88 -3.57 5.59
C SER A 122 -10.11 -3.40 6.89
N GLY A 123 -10.21 -4.39 7.77
CA GLY A 123 -9.52 -4.39 9.05
C GLY A 123 -10.07 -3.39 10.05
N ARG A 124 -9.28 -3.12 11.08
CA ARG A 124 -9.64 -2.24 12.21
C ARG A 124 -8.39 -1.50 12.69
N GLY A 125 -8.55 -0.23 13.03
CA GLY A 125 -7.42 0.66 13.38
C GLY A 125 -7.00 0.61 14.84
N ASP A 126 -7.77 -0.04 15.71
CA ASP A 126 -7.42 -0.15 17.14
C ASP A 126 -6.12 -0.95 17.39
N LYS A 127 -5.75 -1.86 16.47
CA LYS A 127 -4.45 -2.54 16.49
C LYS A 127 -3.26 -1.60 16.23
N ASP A 128 -3.50 -0.46 15.61
CA ASP A 128 -2.49 0.49 15.13
C ASP A 128 -2.44 1.79 15.95
N LEU A 129 -3.18 1.87 17.06
CA LEU A 129 -3.30 3.09 17.88
C LEU A 129 -1.94 3.62 18.35
N ASP A 130 -1.04 2.74 18.75
CA ASP A 130 0.30 3.17 19.21
C ASP A 130 1.07 3.86 18.07
N THR A 131 0.97 3.36 16.86
CA THR A 131 1.60 3.97 15.67
C THR A 131 0.97 5.33 15.36
N TYR A 132 -0.37 5.46 15.41
CA TYR A 132 -1.05 6.74 15.24
C TYR A 132 -0.67 7.76 16.29
N ILE A 133 -0.58 7.35 17.57
CA ILE A 133 -0.19 8.22 18.68
C ILE A 133 1.27 8.67 18.55
N GLN A 134 2.18 7.78 18.16
CA GLN A 134 3.59 8.11 17.96
C GLN A 134 3.77 9.09 16.81
N TRP A 135 3.12 8.82 15.67
CA TRP A 135 3.18 9.68 14.49
C TRP A 135 2.60 11.09 14.78
N GLY A 136 1.52 11.20 15.55
CA GLY A 136 0.87 12.46 15.89
C GLY A 136 1.64 13.34 16.88
N LYS A 137 2.80 12.92 17.37
CA LYS A 137 3.66 13.69 18.27
C LYS A 137 4.68 14.58 17.55
N TYR A 138 4.74 14.54 16.21
CA TYR A 138 5.66 15.30 15.37
C TYR A 138 4.96 16.43 14.64
#